data_551fd8f08625bd031b1a9ebf9802c774
#
_entry.id   551fd8f08625bd031b1a9ebf9802c774
#
_cell.length_a   1.000
_cell.length_b   1.000
_cell.length_c   1.000
_cell.angle_alpha   90.00
_cell.angle_beta   90.00
_cell.angle_gamma   90.00
#
_symmetry.space_group_name_H-M   'P 1'
#
loop_
_entity.id
_entity.type
_entity.pdbx_description
1 polymer ?
#
loop_
_entity_poly.entity_id
_entity_poly.type
_entity_poly.pdbx_seq_one_letter_code
_entity_poly.pdbx_strand_id
1 'polypeptide(L)'
;MKEYNVGYCAGVYDLFHIGHVNLFRRAKEKCETLIVGVLTDELVIHFKKNPPYIPFEERLQMVESCRYVDRAIPVTFDNIGKIDAWDQLHYDCFFSGDDYSGNEVWMKEKRLLNERGSDIYFFSYTQTTSSTKIKQAIEAQIRKEM
;
A
#
# COMPACT_ATOMS: atom_id res chain seq x y z
N MET A 1 10.83 7.06 -21.42
CA MET A 1 11.52 6.72 -20.15
C MET A 1 10.69 7.13 -18.96
N LYS A 2 10.57 6.26 -17.98
CA LYS A 2 9.80 6.57 -16.76
C LYS A 2 10.70 7.27 -15.74
N GLU A 3 10.06 8.02 -14.85
CA GLU A 3 10.74 8.83 -13.84
C GLU A 3 11.61 8.01 -12.88
N TYR A 4 11.11 6.82 -12.52
CA TYR A 4 11.77 5.94 -11.54
C TYR A 4 12.01 4.57 -12.15
N ASN A 5 13.09 3.93 -11.76
CA ASN A 5 13.34 2.55 -12.16
C ASN A 5 12.50 1.59 -11.30
N VAL A 6 12.62 1.67 -9.98
CA VAL A 6 11.88 0.82 -9.06
C VAL A 6 10.96 1.67 -8.18
N GLY A 7 9.66 1.37 -8.25
CA GLY A 7 8.65 1.95 -7.37
C GLY A 7 8.18 0.92 -6.36
N TYR A 8 7.77 1.40 -5.19
CA TYR A 8 7.28 0.56 -4.11
C TYR A 8 6.06 1.19 -3.45
N CYS A 9 5.10 0.38 -3.06
CA CYS A 9 4.04 0.78 -2.16
C CYS A 9 3.67 -0.40 -1.27
N ALA A 10 3.11 -0.12 -0.10
CA ALA A 10 2.76 -1.14 0.87
C ALA A 10 1.40 -0.84 1.47
N GLY A 11 0.65 -1.87 1.78
CA GLY A 11 -0.66 -1.72 2.37
C GLY A 11 -1.28 -3.04 2.77
N VAL A 12 -2.47 -2.98 3.35
CA VAL A 12 -3.23 -4.15 3.76
C VAL A 12 -3.91 -4.79 2.56
N TYR A 13 -4.51 -3.98 1.70
CA TYR A 13 -5.25 -4.40 0.49
C TYR A 13 -6.36 -5.39 0.80
N ASP A 14 -7.04 -5.17 1.92
CA ASP A 14 -8.22 -5.93 2.30
C ASP A 14 -9.42 -5.47 1.48
N LEU A 15 -10.29 -6.38 1.09
CA LEU A 15 -11.43 -6.08 0.23
C LEU A 15 -10.98 -5.33 -1.04
N PHE A 16 -10.07 -5.93 -1.77
CA PHE A 16 -9.42 -5.35 -2.94
C PHE A 16 -10.44 -4.73 -3.90
N HIS A 17 -10.23 -3.47 -4.28
CA HIS A 17 -11.19 -2.72 -5.08
C HIS A 17 -10.50 -1.79 -6.07
N ILE A 18 -11.29 -1.06 -6.85
CA ILE A 18 -10.79 -0.21 -7.93
C ILE A 18 -9.84 0.90 -7.43
N GLY A 19 -10.02 1.37 -6.20
CA GLY A 19 -9.10 2.35 -5.60
C GLY A 19 -7.67 1.83 -5.51
N HIS A 20 -7.51 0.56 -5.13
CA HIS A 20 -6.21 -0.09 -5.08
C HIS A 20 -5.61 -0.24 -6.48
N VAL A 21 -6.43 -0.68 -7.44
CA VAL A 21 -6.00 -0.83 -8.84
C VAL A 21 -5.55 0.51 -9.42
N ASN A 22 -6.30 1.57 -9.15
CA ASN A 22 -5.97 2.92 -9.64
C ASN A 22 -4.64 3.42 -9.08
N LEU A 23 -4.37 3.15 -7.81
CA LEU A 23 -3.08 3.49 -7.20
C LEU A 23 -1.94 2.77 -7.93
N PHE A 24 -2.08 1.47 -8.14
CA PHE A 24 -1.05 0.67 -8.83
C PHE A 24 -0.85 1.13 -10.27
N ARG A 25 -1.94 1.43 -10.98
CA ARG A 25 -1.87 1.94 -12.36
C ARG A 25 -1.09 3.26 -12.42
N ARG A 26 -1.43 4.19 -11.53
CA ARG A 26 -0.77 5.51 -11.47
C ARG A 26 0.70 5.39 -11.08
N ALA A 27 1.01 4.51 -10.12
CA ALA A 27 2.39 4.25 -9.72
C ALA A 27 3.18 3.62 -10.87
N LYS A 28 2.59 2.64 -11.56
CA LYS A 28 3.25 1.96 -12.69
C LYS A 28 3.54 2.92 -13.86
N GLU A 29 2.72 3.93 -14.04
CA GLU A 29 2.98 4.96 -15.06
C GLU A 29 4.29 5.72 -14.78
N LYS A 30 4.74 5.75 -13.53
CA LYS A 30 5.93 6.51 -13.10
C LYS A 30 7.18 5.65 -12.91
N CYS A 31 7.08 4.32 -12.94
CA CYS A 31 8.23 3.45 -12.72
C CYS A 31 8.28 2.29 -13.70
N GLU A 32 9.48 1.79 -13.94
CA GLU A 32 9.67 0.63 -14.80
C GLU A 32 9.20 -0.66 -14.12
N THR A 33 9.52 -0.81 -12.83
CA THR A 33 9.17 -1.98 -12.03
C THR A 33 8.41 -1.53 -10.79
N LEU A 34 7.20 -2.05 -10.59
CA LEU A 34 6.42 -1.77 -9.39
C LEU A 34 6.40 -2.99 -8.47
N ILE A 35 6.91 -2.80 -7.26
CA ILE A 35 6.87 -3.79 -6.19
C ILE A 35 5.80 -3.36 -5.19
N VAL A 36 4.94 -4.28 -4.79
CA VAL A 36 3.89 -4.00 -3.81
C VAL A 36 4.06 -4.92 -2.60
N GLY A 37 4.13 -4.31 -1.42
CA GLY A 37 4.19 -5.03 -0.15
C GLY A 37 2.80 -5.21 0.43
N VAL A 38 2.47 -6.42 0.83
CA VAL A 38 1.18 -6.77 1.43
C VAL A 38 1.41 -7.15 2.89
N LEU A 39 0.75 -6.46 3.81
CA LEU A 39 0.91 -6.71 5.24
C LEU A 39 0.37 -8.08 5.62
N THR A 40 1.15 -8.84 6.39
CA THR A 40 0.71 -10.12 6.93
C THR A 40 -0.46 -9.93 7.90
N ASP A 41 -1.24 -10.99 8.14
CA ASP A 41 -2.35 -10.93 9.09
C ASP A 41 -1.87 -10.54 10.49
N GLU A 42 -0.71 -11.04 10.90
CA GLU A 42 -0.09 -10.72 12.18
C GLU A 42 0.16 -9.22 12.34
N LEU A 43 0.69 -8.57 11.29
CA LEU A 43 0.91 -7.13 11.31
C LEU A 43 -0.40 -6.36 11.37
N VAL A 44 -1.40 -6.78 10.59
CA VAL A 44 -2.72 -6.11 10.59
C VAL A 44 -3.35 -6.17 11.97
N ILE A 45 -3.31 -7.33 12.61
CA ILE A 45 -3.84 -7.51 13.97
C ILE A 45 -3.08 -6.62 14.96
N HIS A 46 -1.75 -6.54 14.82
CA HIS A 46 -0.92 -5.72 15.69
C HIS A 46 -1.32 -4.24 15.64
N PHE A 47 -1.50 -3.67 14.45
CA PHE A 47 -1.80 -2.25 14.27
C PHE A 47 -3.28 -1.91 14.39
N LYS A 48 -4.16 -2.76 13.88
CA LYS A 48 -5.60 -2.47 13.81
C LYS A 48 -6.44 -3.18 14.89
N LYS A 49 -5.84 -4.12 15.62
CA LYS A 49 -6.46 -4.92 16.69
C LYS A 49 -7.54 -5.90 16.21
N ASN A 50 -7.79 -5.95 14.92
CA ASN A 50 -8.73 -6.89 14.30
C ASN A 50 -8.08 -7.54 13.10
N PRO A 51 -8.40 -8.83 12.80
CA PRO A 51 -7.89 -9.46 11.60
C PRO A 51 -8.51 -8.82 10.34
N PRO A 52 -7.85 -8.90 9.19
CA PRO A 52 -8.49 -8.50 7.94
C PRO A 52 -9.63 -9.46 7.59
N TYR A 53 -10.54 -9.04 6.73
CA TYR A 53 -11.63 -9.91 6.24
C TYR A 53 -11.09 -11.01 5.33
N ILE A 54 -10.08 -10.68 4.54
CA ILE A 54 -9.49 -11.61 3.58
C ILE A 54 -8.12 -12.04 4.12
N PRO A 55 -7.84 -13.35 4.20
CA PRO A 55 -6.55 -13.82 4.72
C PRO A 55 -5.38 -13.43 3.82
N PHE A 56 -4.20 -13.35 4.40
CA PHE A 56 -3.00 -12.84 3.74
C PHE A 56 -2.72 -13.50 2.38
N GLU A 57 -2.78 -14.82 2.31
CA GLU A 57 -2.46 -15.55 1.08
C GLU A 57 -3.34 -15.13 -0.08
N GLU A 58 -4.62 -14.88 0.19
CA GLU A 58 -5.57 -14.43 -0.84
C GLU A 58 -5.35 -12.96 -1.19
N ARG A 59 -5.06 -12.12 -0.20
CA ARG A 59 -4.73 -10.71 -0.46
C ARG A 59 -3.47 -10.60 -1.32
N LEU A 60 -2.46 -11.39 -1.01
CA LEU A 60 -1.23 -11.44 -1.79
C LEU A 60 -1.51 -11.86 -3.23
N GLN A 61 -2.29 -12.92 -3.43
CA GLN A 61 -2.64 -13.40 -4.76
C GLN A 61 -3.42 -12.36 -5.58
N MET A 62 -4.34 -11.65 -4.94
CA MET A 62 -5.10 -10.58 -5.61
C MET A 62 -4.17 -9.48 -6.11
N VAL A 63 -3.23 -9.06 -5.28
CA VAL A 63 -2.25 -8.05 -5.67
C VAL A 63 -1.35 -8.56 -6.79
N GLU A 64 -0.85 -9.79 -6.68
CA GLU A 64 -0.02 -10.42 -7.73
C GLU A 64 -0.75 -10.51 -9.07
N SER A 65 -2.07 -10.68 -9.04
CA SER A 65 -2.90 -10.81 -10.24
C SER A 65 -3.15 -9.47 -10.94
N CYS A 66 -2.84 -8.37 -10.29
CA CYS A 66 -3.03 -7.05 -10.88
C CYS A 66 -1.98 -6.83 -11.97
N ARG A 67 -2.44 -6.48 -13.17
CA ARG A 67 -1.57 -6.29 -14.34
C ARG A 67 -0.50 -5.22 -14.17
N TYR A 68 -0.68 -4.30 -13.24
CA TYR A 68 0.26 -3.19 -13.01
C TYR A 68 1.35 -3.53 -12.01
N VAL A 69 1.24 -4.66 -11.32
CA VAL A 69 2.18 -5.10 -10.29
C VAL A 69 3.17 -6.08 -10.90
N ASP A 70 4.46 -5.77 -10.79
CA ASP A 70 5.51 -6.65 -11.28
C ASP A 70 5.90 -7.71 -10.24
N ARG A 71 5.82 -7.34 -8.98
CA ARG A 71 6.18 -8.24 -7.89
C ARG A 71 5.43 -7.87 -6.62
N ALA A 72 4.85 -8.85 -5.94
CA ALA A 72 4.21 -8.66 -4.63
C ALA A 72 5.02 -9.41 -3.58
N ILE A 73 5.23 -8.78 -2.44
CA ILE A 73 6.03 -9.33 -1.34
C ILE A 73 5.28 -9.23 -0.02
N PRO A 74 5.56 -10.12 0.94
CA PRO A 74 4.99 -9.95 2.28
C PRO A 74 5.68 -8.80 3.02
N VAL A 75 4.90 -8.06 3.81
CA VAL A 75 5.42 -7.05 4.74
C VAL A 75 5.28 -7.62 6.14
N THR A 76 6.40 -7.74 6.83
CA THR A 76 6.51 -8.28 8.18
C THR A 76 7.06 -7.21 9.12
N PHE A 77 7.29 -7.56 10.39
CA PHE A 77 7.93 -6.64 11.34
C PHE A 77 9.33 -6.21 10.90
N ASP A 78 10.00 -7.01 10.07
CA ASP A 78 11.36 -6.72 9.61
C ASP A 78 11.42 -5.60 8.57
N ASN A 79 10.36 -5.41 7.79
CA ASN A 79 10.37 -4.46 6.68
C ASN A 79 9.15 -3.54 6.62
N ILE A 80 8.38 -3.43 7.72
CA ILE A 80 7.24 -2.50 7.78
C ILE A 80 7.72 -1.03 7.71
N GLY A 81 8.88 -0.72 8.24
CA GLY A 81 9.46 0.61 8.16
C GLY A 81 9.92 0.91 6.73
N LYS A 82 9.69 2.15 6.26
CA LYS A 82 10.05 2.56 4.90
C LYS A 82 11.55 2.45 4.64
N ILE A 83 12.36 2.77 5.65
CA ILE A 83 13.83 2.70 5.53
C ILE A 83 14.27 1.23 5.52
N ASP A 84 13.69 0.39 6.36
CA ASP A 84 13.99 -1.04 6.39
C ASP A 84 13.63 -1.70 5.05
N ALA A 85 12.49 -1.34 4.48
CA ALA A 85 12.10 -1.81 3.15
C ALA A 85 13.08 -1.31 2.08
N TRP A 86 13.52 -0.05 2.19
CA TRP A 86 14.51 0.50 1.26
C TRP A 86 15.84 -0.26 1.34
N ASP A 87 16.28 -0.62 2.53
CA ASP A 87 17.52 -1.40 2.71
C ASP A 87 17.46 -2.73 1.96
N GLN A 88 16.27 -3.34 1.87
CA GLN A 88 16.07 -4.60 1.16
C GLN A 88 15.87 -4.43 -0.35
N LEU A 89 15.15 -3.41 -0.75
CA LEU A 89 14.66 -3.28 -2.13
C LEU A 89 15.38 -2.20 -2.95
N HIS A 90 15.96 -1.21 -2.28
CA HIS A 90 16.59 -0.04 -2.92
C HIS A 90 15.67 0.63 -3.94
N TYR A 91 14.40 0.81 -3.56
CA TYR A 91 13.43 1.47 -4.45
C TYR A 91 13.76 2.95 -4.62
N ASP A 92 13.37 3.50 -5.77
CA ASP A 92 13.60 4.91 -6.10
C ASP A 92 12.48 5.82 -5.62
N CYS A 93 11.28 5.28 -5.46
CA CYS A 93 10.13 6.05 -5.00
C CYS A 93 9.13 5.16 -4.27
N PHE A 94 8.66 5.64 -3.12
CA PHE A 94 7.54 5.06 -2.37
C PHE A 94 6.27 5.81 -2.77
N PHE A 95 5.27 5.11 -3.24
CA PHE A 95 4.00 5.71 -3.66
C PHE A 95 2.92 5.53 -2.61
N SER A 96 2.16 6.58 -2.37
CA SER A 96 1.05 6.58 -1.41
C SER A 96 -0.07 7.51 -1.87
N GLY A 97 -1.25 7.35 -1.29
CA GLY A 97 -2.28 8.38 -1.36
C GLY A 97 -1.89 9.59 -0.51
N ASP A 98 -2.65 10.67 -0.60
CA ASP A 98 -2.30 11.93 0.06
C ASP A 98 -2.77 12.04 1.52
N ASP A 99 -3.31 10.97 2.12
CA ASP A 99 -3.74 10.94 3.52
C ASP A 99 -2.63 11.36 4.48
N TYR A 100 -1.39 11.03 4.15
CA TYR A 100 -0.22 11.28 5.00
C TYR A 100 0.63 12.44 4.51
N SER A 101 0.20 13.15 3.46
CA SER A 101 0.89 14.32 2.96
C SER A 101 0.93 15.40 4.05
N GLY A 102 2.13 15.84 4.41
CA GLY A 102 2.31 16.81 5.49
C GLY A 102 2.42 16.20 6.89
N ASN A 103 2.22 14.89 7.06
CA ASN A 103 2.44 14.21 8.33
C ASN A 103 3.92 14.29 8.72
N GLU A 104 4.22 14.66 9.96
CA GLU A 104 5.60 14.91 10.42
C GLU A 104 6.49 13.65 10.30
N VAL A 105 5.97 12.48 10.67
CA VAL A 105 6.73 11.22 10.59
C VAL A 105 7.05 10.89 9.15
N TRP A 106 6.06 11.02 8.26
CA TRP A 106 6.24 10.76 6.83
C TRP A 106 7.18 11.75 6.18
N MET A 107 7.14 13.03 6.59
CA MET A 107 8.06 14.04 6.07
C MET A 107 9.49 13.79 6.51
N LYS A 108 9.69 13.30 7.73
CA LYS A 108 10.99 12.88 8.22
C LYS A 108 11.53 11.69 7.41
N GLU A 109 10.68 10.69 7.18
CA GLU A 109 11.04 9.52 6.36
C GLU A 109 11.36 9.92 4.93
N LYS A 110 10.60 10.87 4.36
CA LYS A 110 10.87 11.41 3.03
C LYS A 110 12.27 12.03 2.96
N ARG A 111 12.66 12.82 3.96
CA ARG A 111 13.99 13.40 4.02
C ARG A 111 15.09 12.34 4.08
N LEU A 112 14.88 11.31 4.91
CA LEU A 112 15.84 10.21 5.03
C LEU A 112 15.97 9.43 3.71
N LEU A 113 14.86 9.22 3.02
CA LEU A 113 14.88 8.57 1.70
C LEU A 113 15.57 9.45 0.66
N ASN A 114 15.33 10.76 0.70
CA ASN A 114 15.99 11.71 -0.22
C ASN A 114 17.51 11.66 -0.08
N GLU A 115 18.00 11.50 1.13
CA GLU A 115 19.44 11.33 1.39
C GLU A 115 20.01 10.08 0.72
N ARG A 116 19.17 9.07 0.48
CA ARG A 116 19.54 7.80 -0.17
C ARG A 116 19.26 7.79 -1.69
N GLY A 117 18.81 8.92 -2.23
CA GLY A 117 18.44 9.00 -3.63
C GLY A 117 17.05 8.47 -3.95
N SER A 118 16.22 8.27 -2.93
CA SER A 118 14.83 7.82 -3.07
C SER A 118 13.86 8.94 -2.69
N ASP A 119 12.57 8.70 -2.83
CA ASP A 119 11.55 9.72 -2.53
C ASP A 119 10.23 9.08 -2.10
N ILE A 120 9.30 9.91 -1.67
CA ILE A 120 7.90 9.55 -1.45
C ILE A 120 7.06 10.45 -2.36
N TYR A 121 6.14 9.86 -3.10
CA TYR A 121 5.21 10.59 -3.96
C TYR A 121 3.78 10.33 -3.50
N PHE A 122 3.01 11.39 -3.31
CA PHE A 122 1.63 11.31 -2.86
C PHE A 122 0.68 11.59 -4.02
N PHE A 123 -0.27 10.67 -4.26
CA PHE A 123 -1.32 10.85 -5.25
C PHE A 123 -2.58 11.41 -4.58
N SER A 124 -3.24 12.37 -5.24
CA SER A 124 -4.55 12.83 -4.76
C SER A 124 -5.61 11.76 -4.99
N TYR A 125 -6.54 11.67 -4.05
CA TYR A 125 -7.65 10.72 -4.15
C TYR A 125 -8.82 11.32 -4.93
N THR A 126 -9.41 10.47 -5.80
CA THR A 126 -10.67 10.78 -6.46
C THR A 126 -11.61 9.57 -6.40
N GLN A 127 -11.27 8.59 -5.57
CA GLN A 127 -12.01 7.32 -5.53
C GLN A 127 -13.33 7.45 -4.77
N THR A 128 -14.36 6.75 -5.27
CA THR A 128 -15.68 6.68 -4.64
C THR A 128 -15.82 5.44 -3.73
N THR A 129 -14.92 4.49 -3.86
CA THR A 129 -14.92 3.23 -3.11
C THR A 129 -13.68 3.13 -2.25
N SER A 130 -13.83 2.66 -1.02
CA SER A 130 -12.71 2.37 -0.12
C SER A 130 -13.04 1.13 0.71
N SER A 131 -12.00 0.47 1.23
CA SER A 131 -12.19 -0.69 2.13
C SER A 131 -12.99 -0.28 3.36
N THR A 132 -12.76 0.91 3.89
CA THR A 132 -13.51 1.43 5.03
C THR A 132 -15.00 1.56 4.72
N LYS A 133 -15.35 2.13 3.56
CA LYS A 133 -16.76 2.25 3.13
C LYS A 133 -17.41 0.89 2.97
N ILE A 134 -16.70 -0.08 2.39
CA ILE A 134 -17.22 -1.43 2.22
C ILE A 134 -17.47 -2.08 3.58
N LYS A 135 -16.53 -1.98 4.51
CA LYS A 135 -16.68 -2.52 5.87
C LYS A 135 -17.87 -1.90 6.59
N GLN A 136 -18.01 -0.59 6.49
CA GLN A 136 -19.13 0.14 7.11
C GLN A 136 -20.49 -0.29 6.53
N ALA A 137 -20.55 -0.49 5.22
CA ALA A 137 -21.76 -0.96 4.56
C ALA A 137 -22.15 -2.37 5.01
N ILE A 138 -21.18 -3.27 5.14
CA ILE A 138 -21.40 -4.63 5.63
C ILE A 138 -21.92 -4.59 7.09
N GLU A 139 -21.26 -3.83 7.95
CA GLU A 139 -21.65 -3.69 9.36
C GLU A 139 -23.06 -3.10 9.51
N ALA A 140 -23.39 -2.08 8.72
CA ALA A 140 -24.72 -1.47 8.71
C ALA A 140 -25.78 -2.46 8.29
N GLN A 141 -25.50 -3.30 7.28
CA GLN A 141 -26.43 -4.32 6.82
C GLN A 141 -26.68 -5.38 7.90
N ILE A 142 -25.62 -5.82 8.57
CA ILE A 142 -25.72 -6.79 9.67
C ILE A 142 -26.62 -6.22 10.80
N ARG A 143 -26.43 -4.96 11.19
CA ARG A 143 -27.24 -4.31 12.22
C ARG A 143 -28.73 -4.26 11.85
N LYS A 144 -29.04 -4.00 10.58
CA LYS A 144 -30.43 -3.96 10.10
C LYS A 144 -31.11 -5.33 10.19
N GLU A 145 -30.34 -6.40 10.04
CA GLU A 145 -30.86 -7.77 10.09
C GLU A 145 -31.00 -8.30 11.52
N MET A 146 -30.43 -7.64 12.47
CA MET A 146 -30.55 -7.96 13.90
C MET A 146 -31.77 -7.31 14.52
#